data_3b603fece6eabe31ef3719fc191ea875
#
_entry.id   3b603fece6eabe31ef3719fc191ea875
#
_cell.length_a   1.000
_cell.length_b   1.000
_cell.length_c   1.000
_cell.angle_alpha   90.00
_cell.angle_beta   90.00
_cell.angle_gamma   90.00
#
_symmetry.space_group_name_H-M   'P 1'
#
loop_
_entity.id
_entity.type
_entity.pdbx_description
1 polymer ?
#
loop_
_entity_poly.entity_id
_entity_poly.type
_entity_poly.pdbx_seq_one_letter_code
_entity_poly.pdbx_strand_id
1 'polypeptide(L)'
;LRESPYASIRVSYHPETMELEPLFTKAHHLKEKGFPIAVYSIEIEKYESEISRAKKIALELGVPFKLKSLLGEFENELHGQMKYPGAVASKVLKSCECKTSELLISPEGEVFRCHHDLYNKKFPTGDLTHENFQIQDKFKECHFYGNCNPCDIKVKNNRFQRHGHTSVTIKNIRDRNTEQAAESQWK
;
A
#
# COMPACT_ATOMS: atom_id res chain seq x y z
N LEU A 1 -14.44 19.82 -4.96
CA LEU A 1 -13.29 18.91 -4.91
C LEU A 1 -12.04 19.77 -5.07
N ARG A 2 -11.13 19.77 -4.09
CA ARG A 2 -9.82 20.43 -4.25
C ARG A 2 -9.10 19.74 -5.41
N GLU A 3 -8.56 20.53 -6.33
CA GLU A 3 -7.65 20.02 -7.33
C GLU A 3 -6.47 19.35 -6.62
N SER A 4 -6.44 18.02 -6.69
CA SER A 4 -5.33 17.25 -6.16
C SER A 4 -4.42 16.90 -7.33
N PRO A 5 -3.09 17.06 -7.21
CA PRO A 5 -2.15 16.59 -8.23
C PRO A 5 -2.15 15.06 -8.35
N TYR A 6 -2.96 14.38 -7.54
CA TYR A 6 -3.10 12.94 -7.51
C TYR A 6 -4.44 12.52 -8.07
N ALA A 7 -4.43 11.43 -8.82
CA ALA A 7 -5.65 10.74 -9.17
C ALA A 7 -6.37 10.29 -7.90
N SER A 8 -7.62 10.69 -7.73
CA SER A 8 -8.47 10.21 -6.65
C SER A 8 -8.88 8.74 -6.86
N ILE A 9 -8.96 8.32 -8.13
CA ILE A 9 -9.19 6.92 -8.50
C ILE A 9 -7.86 6.34 -9.00
N ARG A 10 -7.39 5.32 -8.32
CA ARG A 10 -6.17 4.59 -8.68
C ARG A 10 -6.54 3.17 -9.05
N VAL A 11 -6.36 2.84 -10.33
CA VAL A 11 -6.66 1.52 -10.86
C VAL A 11 -5.36 0.75 -11.03
N SER A 12 -5.27 -0.45 -10.46
CA SER A 12 -4.14 -1.35 -10.72
C SER A 12 -4.43 -2.18 -11.95
N TYR A 13 -3.51 -2.21 -12.91
CA TYR A 13 -3.49 -3.12 -14.04
C TYR A 13 -2.61 -4.32 -13.72
N HIS A 14 -3.18 -5.50 -13.80
CA HIS A 14 -2.55 -6.79 -13.59
C HIS A 14 -2.53 -7.54 -14.91
N PRO A 15 -1.39 -7.55 -15.65
CA PRO A 15 -1.29 -8.15 -16.98
C PRO A 15 -1.69 -9.63 -17.03
N GLU A 16 -1.46 -10.33 -15.92
CA GLU A 16 -1.74 -11.76 -15.78
C GLU A 16 -3.23 -12.13 -15.74
N THR A 17 -4.09 -11.17 -15.40
CA THR A 17 -5.51 -11.47 -15.14
C THR A 17 -6.49 -10.48 -15.76
N MET A 18 -6.01 -9.35 -16.27
CA MET A 18 -6.88 -8.25 -16.71
C MET A 18 -6.76 -8.01 -18.21
N GLU A 19 -7.89 -7.82 -18.85
CA GLU A 19 -7.94 -7.35 -20.24
C GLU A 19 -7.65 -5.86 -20.32
N LEU A 20 -6.74 -5.51 -21.20
CA LEU A 20 -6.19 -4.16 -21.30
C LEU A 20 -7.19 -3.14 -21.85
N GLU A 21 -7.84 -3.44 -22.97
CA GLU A 21 -8.73 -2.52 -23.67
C GLU A 21 -9.97 -2.15 -22.85
N PRO A 22 -10.71 -3.12 -22.26
CA PRO A 22 -11.86 -2.81 -21.40
C PRO A 22 -11.48 -1.95 -20.20
N LEU A 23 -10.30 -2.18 -19.61
CA LEU A 23 -9.80 -1.40 -18.48
C LEU A 23 -9.59 0.07 -18.87
N PHE A 24 -8.84 0.31 -19.97
CA PHE A 24 -8.50 1.66 -20.38
C PHE A 24 -9.71 2.40 -20.95
N THR A 25 -10.63 1.72 -21.61
CA THR A 25 -11.91 2.30 -22.07
C THR A 25 -12.74 2.81 -20.90
N LYS A 26 -12.86 2.02 -19.81
CA LYS A 26 -13.54 2.45 -18.58
C LYS A 26 -12.82 3.61 -17.89
N ALA A 27 -11.49 3.56 -17.83
CA ALA A 27 -10.70 4.63 -17.23
C ALA A 27 -10.84 5.94 -18.02
N HIS A 28 -10.80 5.88 -19.35
CA HIS A 28 -11.03 7.01 -20.23
C HIS A 28 -12.43 7.61 -20.03
N HIS A 29 -13.47 6.78 -20.02
CA HIS A 29 -14.85 7.24 -19.81
C HIS A 29 -15.03 7.96 -18.46
N LEU A 30 -14.42 7.44 -17.39
CA LEU A 30 -14.45 8.13 -16.08
C LEU A 30 -13.69 9.46 -16.11
N LYS A 31 -12.57 9.50 -16.82
CA LYS A 31 -11.79 10.73 -16.98
C LYS A 31 -12.60 11.80 -17.72
N GLU A 32 -13.28 11.43 -18.83
CA GLU A 32 -14.15 12.34 -19.58
C GLU A 32 -15.33 12.88 -18.73
N LYS A 33 -15.77 12.11 -17.73
CA LYS A 33 -16.74 12.57 -16.73
C LYS A 33 -16.13 13.47 -15.63
N GLY A 34 -14.86 13.82 -15.74
CA GLY A 34 -14.18 14.73 -14.81
C GLY A 34 -13.61 14.06 -13.54
N PHE A 35 -13.57 12.72 -13.49
CA PHE A 35 -12.92 12.05 -12.36
C PHE A 35 -11.40 12.03 -12.53
N PRO A 36 -10.62 12.49 -11.52
CA PRO A 36 -9.18 12.35 -11.55
C PRO A 36 -8.79 10.87 -11.39
N ILE A 37 -8.42 10.23 -12.50
CA ILE A 37 -8.09 8.79 -12.55
C ILE A 37 -6.71 8.55 -13.11
N ALA A 38 -6.01 7.53 -12.62
CA ALA A 38 -4.80 7.01 -13.22
C ALA A 38 -4.72 5.49 -13.09
N VAL A 39 -4.14 4.86 -14.11
CA VAL A 39 -3.84 3.43 -14.12
C VAL A 39 -2.39 3.22 -13.69
N TYR A 40 -2.16 2.20 -12.89
CA TYR A 40 -0.85 1.82 -12.37
C TYR A 40 -0.57 0.36 -12.69
N SER A 41 0.67 0.02 -12.99
CA SER A 41 1.13 -1.36 -13.05
C SER A 41 2.47 -1.50 -12.33
N ILE A 42 2.85 -2.74 -12.03
CA ILE A 42 4.18 -3.07 -11.53
C ILE A 42 5.05 -3.41 -12.75
N GLU A 43 6.27 -2.86 -12.76
CA GLU A 43 7.26 -3.15 -13.79
C GLU A 43 7.86 -4.53 -13.53
N ILE A 44 7.50 -5.49 -14.38
CA ILE A 44 7.97 -6.87 -14.33
C ILE A 44 8.39 -7.24 -15.74
N GLU A 45 9.61 -7.72 -15.90
CA GLU A 45 10.21 -8.04 -17.20
C GLU A 45 9.36 -9.03 -18.01
N LYS A 46 8.83 -10.04 -17.34
CA LYS A 46 7.92 -11.04 -17.93
C LYS A 46 6.71 -10.46 -18.69
N TYR A 47 6.25 -9.26 -18.29
CA TYR A 47 5.08 -8.59 -18.86
C TYR A 47 5.45 -7.31 -19.61
N GLU A 48 6.67 -7.20 -20.12
CA GLU A 48 7.15 -5.99 -20.80
C GLU A 48 6.33 -5.65 -22.06
N SER A 49 5.91 -6.66 -22.81
CA SER A 49 5.08 -6.50 -24.01
C SER A 49 3.71 -5.92 -23.69
N GLU A 50 3.03 -6.45 -22.66
CA GLU A 50 1.72 -6.00 -22.18
C GLU A 50 1.80 -4.59 -21.60
N ILE A 51 2.87 -4.31 -20.84
CA ILE A 51 3.14 -2.99 -20.27
C ILE A 51 3.40 -1.96 -21.38
N SER A 52 4.15 -2.33 -22.40
CA SER A 52 4.43 -1.47 -23.56
C SER A 52 3.15 -1.15 -24.35
N ARG A 53 2.30 -2.15 -24.56
CA ARG A 53 0.98 -1.97 -25.17
C ARG A 53 0.08 -1.09 -24.30
N ALA A 54 0.10 -1.27 -22.97
CA ALA A 54 -0.63 -0.43 -22.02
C ALA A 54 -0.19 1.04 -22.09
N LYS A 55 1.11 1.30 -22.19
CA LYS A 55 1.65 2.66 -22.37
C LYS A 55 1.11 3.33 -23.64
N LYS A 56 1.03 2.59 -24.75
CA LYS A 56 0.54 3.09 -26.02
C LYS A 56 -0.95 3.45 -25.94
N ILE A 57 -1.79 2.53 -25.46
CA ILE A 57 -3.24 2.77 -25.30
C ILE A 57 -3.50 3.91 -24.33
N ALA A 58 -2.77 3.96 -23.22
CA ALA A 58 -2.85 5.04 -22.25
C ALA A 58 -2.60 6.42 -22.89
N LEU A 59 -1.57 6.51 -23.74
CA LEU A 59 -1.23 7.72 -24.48
C LEU A 59 -2.34 8.11 -25.47
N GLU A 60 -2.83 7.16 -26.25
CA GLU A 60 -3.90 7.38 -27.24
C GLU A 60 -5.20 7.85 -26.60
N LEU A 61 -5.57 7.30 -25.44
CA LEU A 61 -6.78 7.67 -24.69
C LEU A 61 -6.55 8.83 -23.70
N GLY A 62 -5.31 9.33 -23.61
CA GLY A 62 -4.97 10.40 -22.68
C GLY A 62 -5.13 10.01 -21.19
N VAL A 63 -5.14 8.73 -20.86
CA VAL A 63 -5.26 8.24 -19.47
C VAL A 63 -3.86 8.18 -18.83
N PRO A 64 -3.63 8.82 -17.67
CA PRO A 64 -2.35 8.70 -16.99
C PRO A 64 -2.02 7.24 -16.65
N PHE A 65 -0.88 6.74 -17.13
CA PHE A 65 -0.37 5.43 -16.81
C PHE A 65 0.98 5.54 -16.10
N LYS A 66 1.14 4.86 -14.97
CA LYS A 66 2.33 4.96 -14.13
C LYS A 66 2.83 3.58 -13.73
N LEU A 67 4.14 3.38 -13.88
CA LEU A 67 4.80 2.17 -13.40
C LEU A 67 5.30 2.35 -11.96
N LYS A 68 5.27 1.25 -11.23
CA LYS A 68 5.87 1.11 -9.91
C LYS A 68 6.90 -0.01 -9.96
N SER A 69 8.01 0.18 -9.30
CA SER A 69 9.01 -0.87 -9.14
C SER A 69 8.43 -2.06 -8.38
N LEU A 70 8.79 -3.26 -8.80
CA LEU A 70 8.52 -4.47 -8.06
C LEU A 70 9.28 -4.44 -6.73
N LEU A 71 8.58 -4.71 -5.64
CA LEU A 71 9.15 -4.73 -4.30
C LEU A 71 8.76 -6.03 -3.60
N GLY A 72 9.72 -6.87 -3.34
CA GLY A 72 9.51 -8.13 -2.64
C GLY A 72 10.00 -9.33 -3.41
N GLU A 73 9.64 -10.49 -2.94
CA GLU A 73 9.97 -11.75 -3.57
C GLU A 73 9.02 -12.02 -4.75
N PHE A 74 9.61 -12.33 -5.88
CA PHE A 74 8.92 -12.74 -7.09
C PHE A 74 9.82 -13.73 -7.85
N GLU A 75 9.28 -14.90 -8.23
CA GLU A 75 9.99 -15.99 -8.90
C GLU A 75 11.29 -16.42 -8.17
N ASN A 76 11.24 -16.46 -6.82
CA ASN A 76 12.36 -16.76 -5.91
C ASN A 76 13.51 -15.72 -5.91
N GLU A 77 13.29 -14.57 -6.51
CA GLU A 77 14.23 -13.44 -6.47
C GLU A 77 13.68 -12.29 -5.62
N LEU A 78 14.57 -11.62 -4.90
CA LEU A 78 14.23 -10.49 -4.07
C LEU A 78 14.45 -9.19 -4.85
N HIS A 79 13.34 -8.52 -5.16
CA HIS A 79 13.32 -7.25 -5.90
C HIS A 79 13.19 -6.05 -4.97
N GLY A 80 13.81 -4.94 -5.38
CA GLY A 80 13.74 -3.66 -4.70
C GLY A 80 14.81 -3.48 -3.63
N GLN A 81 14.88 -2.27 -3.11
CA GLN A 81 15.85 -1.88 -2.09
C GLN A 81 15.26 -2.02 -0.70
N MET A 82 15.97 -2.64 0.21
CA MET A 82 15.60 -2.79 1.61
C MET A 82 16.17 -1.65 2.46
N LYS A 83 15.46 -1.25 3.51
CA LYS A 83 15.87 -0.15 4.41
C LYS A 83 17.06 -0.50 5.29
N TYR A 84 17.22 -1.79 5.58
CA TYR A 84 18.33 -2.29 6.38
C TYR A 84 18.66 -3.73 5.98
N PRO A 85 19.91 -4.19 6.20
CA PRO A 85 20.30 -5.55 5.90
C PRO A 85 19.40 -6.58 6.57
N GLY A 86 19.01 -7.61 5.85
CA GLY A 86 18.19 -8.68 6.38
C GLY A 86 16.71 -8.33 6.65
N ALA A 87 16.22 -7.19 6.18
CA ALA A 87 14.84 -6.74 6.41
C ALA A 87 13.75 -7.74 6.02
N VAL A 88 14.01 -8.63 5.05
CA VAL A 88 13.08 -9.69 4.62
C VAL A 88 13.48 -11.06 5.20
N ALA A 89 14.77 -11.33 5.29
CA ALA A 89 15.31 -12.60 5.79
C ALA A 89 15.30 -12.68 7.32
N SER A 90 15.43 -11.54 8.00
CA SER A 90 15.46 -11.46 9.45
C SER A 90 14.06 -11.49 10.03
N LYS A 91 13.78 -12.45 10.91
CA LYS A 91 12.57 -12.50 11.74
C LYS A 91 12.65 -11.56 12.95
N VAL A 92 13.57 -10.62 12.97
CA VAL A 92 13.69 -9.66 14.07
C VAL A 92 12.52 -8.71 14.03
N LEU A 93 11.59 -8.91 14.95
CA LEU A 93 10.48 -8.00 15.18
C LEU A 93 10.98 -6.80 15.98
N LYS A 94 10.54 -5.62 15.56
CA LYS A 94 10.75 -4.38 16.28
C LYS A 94 9.43 -3.89 16.84
N SER A 95 9.47 -3.21 17.96
CA SER A 95 8.35 -2.44 18.47
C SER A 95 8.51 -0.97 18.07
N CYS A 96 7.41 -0.31 17.86
CA CYS A 96 7.35 1.12 17.60
C CYS A 96 6.01 1.69 18.06
N GLU A 97 5.91 2.99 18.08
CA GLU A 97 4.63 3.67 18.18
C GLU A 97 4.18 4.12 16.79
N CYS A 98 2.97 3.81 16.42
CA CYS A 98 2.41 4.21 15.14
C CYS A 98 1.05 4.90 15.28
N LYS A 99 0.79 5.80 14.35
CA LYS A 99 -0.45 6.55 14.24
C LYS A 99 -0.94 6.50 12.80
N THR A 100 -2.23 6.32 12.62
CA THR A 100 -2.88 6.38 11.31
C THR A 100 -2.69 7.76 10.67
N SER A 101 -2.24 7.78 9.44
CA SER A 101 -2.18 9.00 8.60
C SER A 101 -3.23 9.01 7.49
N GLU A 102 -3.91 7.89 7.30
CA GLU A 102 -5.00 7.70 6.36
C GLU A 102 -6.08 6.83 7.00
N LEU A 103 -7.33 6.97 6.58
CA LEU A 103 -8.37 6.02 6.92
C LEU A 103 -8.29 4.81 6.00
N LEU A 104 -8.08 3.64 6.57
CA LEU A 104 -8.17 2.36 5.88
C LEU A 104 -9.47 1.69 6.28
N ILE A 105 -10.36 1.53 5.33
CA ILE A 105 -11.73 1.08 5.56
C ILE A 105 -11.94 -0.24 4.83
N SER A 106 -12.48 -1.24 5.51
CA SER A 106 -12.90 -2.49 4.89
C SER A 106 -14.21 -2.33 4.13
N PRO A 107 -14.56 -3.27 3.24
CA PRO A 107 -15.88 -3.25 2.59
C PRO A 107 -17.06 -3.28 3.57
N GLU A 108 -16.85 -3.81 4.76
CA GLU A 108 -17.85 -3.91 5.84
C GLU A 108 -18.00 -2.60 6.64
N GLY A 109 -17.12 -1.62 6.41
CA GLY A 109 -17.13 -0.32 7.11
C GLY A 109 -16.20 -0.23 8.31
N GLU A 110 -15.51 -1.32 8.66
CA GLU A 110 -14.52 -1.31 9.74
C GLU A 110 -13.30 -0.45 9.37
N VAL A 111 -12.80 0.30 10.32
CA VAL A 111 -11.64 1.19 10.15
C VAL A 111 -10.42 0.58 10.80
N PHE A 112 -9.31 0.56 10.08
CA PHE A 112 -8.05 -0.04 10.52
C PHE A 112 -6.92 0.97 10.59
N ARG A 113 -6.00 0.72 11.50
CA ARG A 113 -4.80 1.55 11.71
C ARG A 113 -3.80 1.45 10.56
N CYS A 114 -3.65 0.29 9.96
CA CYS A 114 -2.68 0.02 8.91
C CYS A 114 -3.12 -1.12 7.99
N HIS A 115 -2.45 -1.27 6.85
CA HIS A 115 -2.76 -2.32 5.89
C HIS A 115 -2.55 -3.74 6.46
N HIS A 116 -1.61 -3.92 7.39
CA HIS A 116 -1.43 -5.22 8.05
C HIS A 116 -2.69 -5.61 8.84
N ASP A 117 -3.20 -4.68 9.65
CA ASP A 117 -4.40 -4.93 10.45
C ASP A 117 -5.62 -5.15 9.54
N LEU A 118 -5.76 -4.36 8.47
CA LEU A 118 -6.83 -4.50 7.48
C LEU A 118 -6.81 -5.88 6.79
N TYR A 119 -5.66 -6.28 6.25
CA TYR A 119 -5.56 -7.54 5.50
C TYR A 119 -5.68 -8.77 6.39
N ASN A 120 -5.32 -8.67 7.64
CA ASN A 120 -5.50 -9.75 8.62
C ASN A 120 -6.82 -9.65 9.40
N LYS A 121 -7.65 -8.63 9.14
CA LYS A 121 -8.90 -8.35 9.86
C LYS A 121 -8.71 -8.34 11.38
N LYS A 122 -7.64 -7.68 11.85
CA LYS A 122 -7.26 -7.61 13.27
C LYS A 122 -7.27 -6.18 13.76
N PHE A 123 -7.68 -6.00 14.99
CA PHE A 123 -7.60 -4.72 15.72
C PHE A 123 -8.25 -3.54 14.99
N PRO A 124 -9.53 -3.62 14.59
CA PRO A 124 -10.24 -2.47 14.05
C PRO A 124 -10.20 -1.33 15.06
N THR A 125 -10.04 -0.12 14.59
CA THR A 125 -9.96 1.09 15.41
C THR A 125 -11.29 1.84 15.47
N GLY A 126 -12.26 1.40 14.70
CA GLY A 126 -13.61 1.96 14.64
C GLY A 126 -14.43 1.33 13.54
N ASP A 127 -15.66 1.77 13.42
CA ASP A 127 -16.60 1.34 12.41
C ASP A 127 -17.40 2.56 11.92
N LEU A 128 -17.37 2.80 10.60
CA LEU A 128 -18.07 3.93 9.97
C LEU A 128 -19.59 3.79 9.96
N THR A 129 -20.10 2.59 10.19
CA THR A 129 -21.56 2.36 10.30
C THR A 129 -22.14 2.85 11.62
N HIS A 130 -21.27 3.13 12.59
CA HIS A 130 -21.70 3.67 13.89
C HIS A 130 -21.79 5.20 13.84
N GLU A 131 -22.90 5.76 14.25
CA GLU A 131 -23.17 7.21 14.26
C GLU A 131 -22.15 8.02 15.07
N ASN A 132 -21.57 7.41 16.09
CA ASN A 132 -20.56 8.05 16.98
C ASN A 132 -19.11 7.76 16.59
N PHE A 133 -18.85 7.36 15.35
CA PHE A 133 -17.48 7.09 14.91
C PHE A 133 -16.59 8.35 15.05
N GLN A 134 -15.46 8.18 15.68
CA GLN A 134 -14.43 9.22 15.80
C GLN A 134 -13.08 8.70 15.33
N ILE A 135 -12.36 9.53 14.58
CA ILE A 135 -11.01 9.23 14.13
C ILE A 135 -10.08 9.20 15.34
N GLN A 136 -9.39 8.08 15.54
CA GLN A 136 -8.44 7.94 16.62
C GLN A 136 -7.08 8.52 16.23
N ASP A 137 -6.85 9.80 16.53
CA ASP A 137 -5.57 10.48 16.28
C ASP A 137 -4.57 10.28 17.43
N LYS A 138 -4.28 9.03 17.79
CA LYS A 138 -3.37 8.66 18.87
C LYS A 138 -2.30 7.69 18.40
N PHE A 139 -1.07 7.87 18.88
CA PHE A 139 -0.04 6.86 18.73
C PHE A 139 -0.40 5.63 19.57
N LYS A 140 -0.28 4.47 18.93
CA LYS A 140 -0.48 3.16 19.57
C LYS A 140 0.73 2.30 19.34
N GLU A 141 1.05 1.44 20.29
CA GLU A 141 2.15 0.51 20.19
C GLU A 141 1.91 -0.51 19.06
N CYS A 142 2.95 -0.81 18.32
CA CYS A 142 2.98 -1.83 17.27
C CYS A 142 4.21 -2.71 17.47
N HIS A 143 3.99 -4.01 17.50
CA HIS A 143 5.04 -5.01 17.74
C HIS A 143 5.49 -5.76 16.48
N PHE A 144 4.99 -5.34 15.31
CA PHE A 144 5.26 -6.01 14.02
C PHE A 144 6.21 -5.24 13.12
N TYR A 145 6.72 -4.10 13.58
CA TYR A 145 7.59 -3.28 12.75
C TYR A 145 8.87 -4.04 12.39
N GLY A 146 9.31 -3.90 11.15
CA GLY A 146 10.51 -4.56 10.63
C GLY A 146 10.25 -5.88 9.92
N ASN A 147 9.12 -6.53 10.18
CA ASN A 147 8.69 -7.76 9.49
C ASN A 147 7.33 -7.61 8.81
N CYS A 148 6.77 -6.43 8.86
CA CYS A 148 5.47 -6.11 8.29
C CYS A 148 5.66 -5.41 6.95
N ASN A 149 5.26 -6.06 5.87
CA ASN A 149 5.38 -5.53 4.52
C ASN A 149 4.76 -4.13 4.32
N PRO A 150 3.59 -3.80 4.88
CA PRO A 150 3.03 -2.47 4.78
C PRO A 150 3.84 -1.37 5.46
N CYS A 151 4.58 -1.68 6.52
CA CYS A 151 5.31 -0.71 7.34
C CYS A 151 6.80 -0.61 7.04
N ASP A 152 7.19 -0.73 5.76
CA ASP A 152 8.49 -0.19 5.34
C ASP A 152 9.75 -0.92 5.71
N ILE A 153 9.76 -2.20 5.53
CA ILE A 153 11.03 -2.90 5.40
C ILE A 153 11.69 -2.62 4.04
N LYS A 154 10.94 -2.09 3.08
CA LYS A 154 11.40 -1.77 1.73
C LYS A 154 11.53 -0.27 1.51
N VAL A 155 12.52 0.15 0.75
CA VAL A 155 12.60 1.52 0.28
C VAL A 155 11.58 1.69 -0.83
N LYS A 156 10.67 2.63 -0.65
CA LYS A 156 9.68 2.99 -1.66
C LYS A 156 10.09 4.31 -2.30
N ASN A 157 10.25 4.31 -3.59
CA ASN A 157 10.44 5.53 -4.38
C ASN A 157 9.10 6.28 -4.49
N ASN A 158 8.69 6.83 -3.36
CA ASN A 158 7.51 7.66 -3.30
C ASN A 158 7.94 9.08 -2.96
N ARG A 159 7.75 10.00 -3.91
CA ARG A 159 8.10 11.42 -3.75
C ARG A 159 7.39 12.12 -2.60
N PHE A 160 6.35 11.49 -2.02
CA PHE A 160 5.56 12.05 -0.94
C PHE A 160 5.91 11.51 0.44
N GLN A 161 6.78 10.50 0.47
CA GLN A 161 7.18 9.86 1.71
C GLN A 161 8.66 9.55 1.71
N ARG A 162 9.39 10.26 2.55
CA ARG A 162 10.79 9.94 2.81
C ARG A 162 10.94 8.67 3.66
N HIS A 163 9.95 8.36 4.48
CA HIS A 163 9.98 7.25 5.43
C HIS A 163 8.57 6.69 5.58
N GLY A 164 8.45 5.39 5.53
CA GLY A 164 7.27 4.69 5.95
C GLY A 164 6.18 4.48 4.90
N HIS A 165 5.18 3.74 5.29
CA HIS A 165 3.97 3.52 4.51
C HIS A 165 3.06 4.75 4.62
N THR A 166 2.25 5.01 3.56
CA THR A 166 1.34 6.15 3.52
C THR A 166 0.31 6.15 4.63
N SER A 167 -0.05 5.00 5.17
CA SER A 167 -1.13 4.87 6.14
C SER A 167 -0.74 5.11 7.59
N VAL A 168 0.54 5.17 7.92
CA VAL A 168 0.99 5.33 9.31
C VAL A 168 2.20 6.25 9.44
N THR A 169 2.20 7.02 10.51
CA THR A 169 3.38 7.72 11.04
C THR A 169 4.01 6.87 12.13
N ILE A 170 5.32 6.68 12.07
CA ILE A 170 6.07 5.78 12.96
C ILE A 170 7.11 6.58 13.73
N LYS A 171 7.23 6.30 15.03
CA LYS A 171 8.26 6.84 15.93
C LYS A 171 8.68 5.81 16.98
N ASN A 172 9.74 6.10 17.71
CA ASN A 172 10.22 5.31 18.87
C ASN A 172 10.44 3.82 18.51
N ILE A 173 11.17 3.57 17.42
CA ILE A 173 11.51 2.22 16.99
C ILE A 173 12.50 1.61 18.00
N ARG A 174 12.19 0.39 18.48
CA ARG A 174 13.01 -0.36 19.45
C ARG A 174 13.19 -1.80 18.93
N ASP A 175 14.37 -2.35 19.15
CA ASP A 175 14.60 -3.77 18.90
C ASP A 175 13.89 -4.60 19.97
N ARG A 176 13.32 -5.72 19.57
CA ARG A 176 12.67 -6.68 20.49
C ARG A 176 13.38 -8.02 20.41
N ASN A 177 13.54 -8.65 21.57
CA ASN A 177 13.94 -10.04 21.62
C ASN A 177 12.77 -10.91 21.13
N THR A 178 13.08 -11.88 20.27
CA THR A 178 12.11 -12.73 19.55
C THR A 178 11.16 -13.52 20.48
N GLU A 179 11.60 -13.85 21.69
CA GLU A 179 10.82 -14.65 22.66
C GLU A 179 9.63 -13.87 23.24
N GLN A 180 9.81 -12.60 23.54
CA GLN A 180 8.72 -11.76 24.09
C GLN A 180 7.66 -11.38 23.04
N ALA A 181 8.00 -11.44 21.77
CA ALA A 181 7.08 -11.07 20.70
C ALA A 181 6.00 -12.14 20.46
N ALA A 182 6.28 -13.41 20.72
CA ALA A 182 5.36 -14.52 20.52
C ALA A 182 4.25 -14.56 21.58
N GLU A 183 4.57 -14.25 22.84
CA GLU A 183 3.61 -14.32 23.96
C GLU A 183 2.58 -13.19 24.00
N SER A 184 2.92 -12.01 23.50
CA SER A 184 2.02 -10.84 23.53
C SER A 184 1.03 -10.75 22.36
N GLN A 185 1.12 -11.64 21.37
CA GLN A 185 0.30 -11.60 20.16
C GLN A 185 -1.06 -12.29 20.31
N TRP A 186 -1.27 -13.05 21.39
CA TRP A 186 -2.42 -13.95 21.55
C TRP A 186 -3.27 -13.66 22.80
N LYS A 187 -3.04 -12.53 23.46
CA LYS A 187 -3.89 -12.08 24.58
C LYS A 187 -4.79 -10.92 24.22
#